data_89c66a220f595639d16b464f2a563ddb
#
_entry.id   89c66a220f595639d16b464f2a563ddb
#
_cell.length_a   1.000
_cell.length_b   1.000
_cell.length_c   1.000
_cell.angle_alpha   90.00
_cell.angle_beta   90.00
_cell.angle_gamma   90.00
#
_symmetry.space_group_name_H-M   'P 1'
#
loop_
_entity.id
_entity.type
_entity.pdbx_description
1 polymer ?
#
loop_
_entity_poly.entity_id
_entity_poly.type
_entity_poly.pdbx_seq_one_letter_code
_entity_poly.pdbx_strand_id
1 'polypeptide(L)'
;MDGSSSWRFTGHMINLEYYYESVDAPEKWTSCPAELTGAYMGNFKNLYDLMVVNSATDRATLAGGGFDAQAEFANGEALFYPQGNWEWSGLEGKGMKAEDLTMIPYYCGVAGEEKAGLNCGTENYWAVNGEASEEDIAATIEFMKWVVTDPEASAIAVGTFGVMPYKNAAASSNPFLAIANEYAANGHYNMAWVTNFQPNVDAYRNAAVSALNDYNADPSDENWAKVVTAFIDGWAVQYKAANG
;
A
#
# COMPACT_ATOMS: atom_id res chain seq x y z
N MET A 1 -12.22 -10.72 5.08
CA MET A 1 -10.92 -10.06 5.37
C MET A 1 -11.04 -9.41 6.74
N ASP A 2 -10.08 -9.61 7.57
CA ASP A 2 -10.00 -8.91 8.85
C ASP A 2 -9.37 -7.51 8.67
N GLY A 3 -9.33 -6.70 9.75
CA GLY A 3 -8.76 -5.36 9.70
C GLY A 3 -7.26 -5.31 9.38
N SER A 4 -6.52 -6.42 9.55
CA SER A 4 -5.08 -6.46 9.31
C SER A 4 -4.73 -6.69 7.83
N SER A 5 -5.56 -7.41 7.09
CA SER A 5 -5.35 -7.73 5.68
C SER A 5 -6.12 -6.81 4.72
N SER A 6 -7.20 -6.20 5.19
CA SER A 6 -8.13 -5.42 4.35
C SER A 6 -7.47 -4.24 3.62
N TRP A 7 -6.51 -3.57 4.24
CA TRP A 7 -5.83 -2.42 3.64
C TRP A 7 -4.93 -2.79 2.45
N ARG A 8 -4.59 -4.09 2.26
CA ARG A 8 -3.92 -4.56 1.04
C ARG A 8 -4.75 -4.28 -0.19
N PHE A 9 -6.05 -4.48 -0.07
CA PHE A 9 -7.00 -4.28 -1.17
C PHE A 9 -7.48 -2.83 -1.23
N THR A 10 -7.77 -2.22 -0.08
CA THR A 10 -8.36 -0.88 0.01
C THR A 10 -7.35 0.26 0.02
N GLY A 11 -6.07 -0.04 0.13
CA GLY A 11 -4.96 0.90 0.09
C GLY A 11 -3.98 0.58 -1.03
N HIS A 12 -3.46 -0.64 -1.10
CA HIS A 12 -2.38 -0.96 -2.05
C HIS A 12 -2.88 -1.36 -3.43
N MET A 13 -3.76 -2.34 -3.52
CA MET A 13 -4.21 -2.85 -4.81
C MET A 13 -5.05 -1.82 -5.56
N ILE A 14 -6.00 -1.18 -4.87
CA ILE A 14 -6.83 -0.12 -5.45
C ILE A 14 -6.01 1.10 -5.89
N ASN A 15 -4.79 1.25 -5.40
CA ASN A 15 -3.90 2.33 -5.81
C ASN A 15 -3.65 2.35 -7.31
N LEU A 16 -3.66 1.17 -7.99
CA LEU A 16 -3.48 1.12 -9.44
C LEU A 16 -4.59 1.85 -10.17
N GLU A 17 -5.84 1.62 -9.77
CA GLU A 17 -7.01 2.30 -10.34
C GLU A 17 -6.87 3.81 -10.19
N TYR A 18 -6.60 4.29 -8.98
CA TYR A 18 -6.47 5.72 -8.70
C TYR A 18 -5.24 6.34 -9.37
N TYR A 19 -4.13 5.60 -9.44
CA TYR A 19 -2.93 6.05 -10.11
C TYR A 19 -3.19 6.32 -11.59
N TYR A 20 -3.77 5.36 -12.32
CA TYR A 20 -4.05 5.56 -13.74
C TYR A 20 -5.10 6.64 -13.97
N GLU A 21 -6.12 6.74 -13.14
CA GLU A 21 -7.06 7.85 -13.17
C GLU A 21 -6.36 9.20 -12.92
N SER A 22 -5.37 9.23 -12.01
CA SER A 22 -4.59 10.45 -11.75
C SER A 22 -3.64 10.83 -12.89
N VAL A 23 -3.13 9.87 -13.62
CA VAL A 23 -2.30 10.09 -14.82
C VAL A 23 -3.15 10.66 -15.96
N ASP A 24 -4.39 10.19 -16.11
CA ASP A 24 -5.31 10.67 -17.15
C ASP A 24 -5.81 12.10 -16.90
N ALA A 25 -5.88 12.53 -15.65
CA ALA A 25 -6.38 13.84 -15.28
C ALA A 25 -5.56 14.49 -14.14
N PRO A 26 -4.25 14.74 -14.35
CA PRO A 26 -3.33 15.15 -13.29
C PRO A 26 -3.71 16.49 -12.63
N GLU A 27 -4.42 17.35 -13.34
CA GLU A 27 -4.89 18.62 -12.81
C GLU A 27 -5.91 18.47 -11.67
N LYS A 28 -6.64 17.35 -11.62
CA LYS A 28 -7.60 17.05 -10.55
C LYS A 28 -6.94 16.49 -9.30
N TRP A 29 -5.73 15.95 -9.41
CA TRP A 29 -5.02 15.26 -8.34
C TRP A 29 -3.91 16.08 -7.67
N THR A 30 -3.95 17.40 -7.85
CA THR A 30 -3.08 18.34 -7.10
C THR A 30 -3.50 18.47 -5.62
N SER A 31 -4.71 18.01 -5.30
CA SER A 31 -5.28 17.84 -3.96
C SER A 31 -6.23 16.65 -4.01
N CYS A 32 -6.88 16.30 -2.88
CA CYS A 32 -7.92 15.28 -2.87
C CYS A 32 -9.05 15.67 -3.84
N PRO A 33 -9.33 14.90 -4.91
CA PRO A 33 -10.44 15.19 -5.81
C PRO A 33 -11.78 14.96 -5.13
N ALA A 34 -12.79 15.74 -5.49
CA ALA A 34 -14.12 15.59 -4.91
C ALA A 34 -14.83 14.31 -5.33
N GLU A 35 -14.52 13.81 -6.53
CA GLU A 35 -15.16 12.66 -7.15
C GLU A 35 -14.14 11.87 -7.97
N LEU A 36 -14.35 10.56 -8.06
CA LEU A 36 -13.62 9.64 -8.94
C LEU A 36 -14.49 9.23 -10.12
N THR A 37 -13.87 8.85 -11.22
CA THR A 37 -14.59 8.35 -12.42
C THR A 37 -14.81 6.85 -12.38
N GLY A 38 -13.94 6.10 -11.69
CA GLY A 38 -13.94 4.65 -11.68
C GLY A 38 -13.56 4.00 -13.01
N ALA A 39 -12.84 4.74 -13.87
CA ALA A 39 -12.50 4.30 -15.22
C ALA A 39 -11.77 2.95 -15.25
N TYR A 40 -10.98 2.64 -14.21
CA TYR A 40 -10.15 1.44 -14.11
C TYR A 40 -10.71 0.39 -13.13
N MET A 41 -11.96 0.52 -12.64
CA MET A 41 -12.56 -0.46 -11.73
C MET A 41 -12.71 -1.86 -12.35
N GLY A 42 -12.82 -1.96 -13.68
CA GLY A 42 -12.79 -3.24 -14.39
C GLY A 42 -11.41 -3.91 -14.31
N ASN A 43 -10.33 -3.13 -14.39
CA ASN A 43 -8.96 -3.59 -14.25
C ASN A 43 -8.69 -4.04 -12.80
N PHE A 44 -9.14 -3.27 -11.82
CA PHE A 44 -9.09 -3.66 -10.42
C PHE A 44 -9.83 -4.97 -10.15
N LYS A 45 -11.04 -5.16 -10.73
CA LYS A 45 -11.78 -6.41 -10.63
C LYS A 45 -10.97 -7.61 -11.12
N ASN A 46 -10.37 -7.49 -12.30
CA ASN A 46 -9.59 -8.56 -12.91
C ASN A 46 -8.41 -8.97 -12.01
N LEU A 47 -7.67 -7.99 -11.49
CA LEU A 47 -6.57 -8.25 -10.57
C LEU A 47 -7.07 -8.86 -9.25
N TYR A 48 -8.14 -8.31 -8.68
CA TYR A 48 -8.74 -8.82 -7.45
C TYR A 48 -9.19 -10.27 -7.60
N ASP A 49 -9.96 -10.57 -8.65
CA ASP A 49 -10.45 -11.92 -8.93
C ASP A 49 -9.29 -12.90 -9.17
N LEU A 50 -8.27 -12.50 -9.93
CA LEU A 50 -7.07 -13.29 -10.14
C LEU A 50 -6.43 -13.70 -8.80
N MET A 51 -6.28 -12.77 -7.88
CA MET A 51 -5.66 -13.02 -6.58
C MET A 51 -6.53 -13.91 -5.69
N VAL A 52 -7.82 -13.62 -5.56
CA VAL A 52 -8.68 -14.38 -4.64
C VAL A 52 -9.03 -15.77 -5.15
N VAL A 53 -9.11 -15.97 -6.47
CA VAL A 53 -9.35 -17.31 -7.06
C VAL A 53 -8.14 -18.21 -6.91
N ASN A 54 -6.93 -17.64 -6.94
CA ASN A 54 -5.67 -18.38 -6.82
C ASN A 54 -5.05 -18.29 -5.41
N SER A 55 -5.78 -17.81 -4.41
CA SER A 55 -5.32 -17.75 -3.04
C SER A 55 -5.16 -19.15 -2.44
N ALA A 56 -4.16 -19.34 -1.57
CA ALA A 56 -4.00 -20.57 -0.77
C ALA A 56 -5.22 -20.78 0.16
N THR A 57 -5.75 -19.69 0.72
CA THR A 57 -7.02 -19.68 1.45
C THR A 57 -8.18 -19.51 0.48
N ASP A 58 -9.22 -20.34 0.60
CA ASP A 58 -10.40 -20.27 -0.27
C ASP A 58 -11.16 -18.93 -0.12
N ARG A 59 -11.81 -18.51 -1.20
CA ARG A 59 -12.48 -17.22 -1.30
C ARG A 59 -13.52 -16.95 -0.19
N ALA A 60 -14.28 -17.96 0.19
CA ALA A 60 -15.32 -17.80 1.21
C ALA A 60 -14.69 -17.60 2.60
N THR A 61 -13.59 -18.30 2.88
CA THR A 61 -12.83 -18.16 4.12
C THR A 61 -12.17 -16.77 4.21
N LEU A 62 -11.73 -16.18 3.11
CA LEU A 62 -11.17 -14.81 3.10
C LEU A 62 -12.14 -13.78 3.68
N ALA A 63 -13.44 -13.93 3.51
CA ALA A 63 -14.45 -13.04 4.09
C ALA A 63 -14.48 -13.09 5.63
N GLY A 64 -14.18 -14.26 6.21
CA GLY A 64 -14.19 -14.46 7.67
C GLY A 64 -12.90 -14.06 8.39
N GLY A 65 -11.78 -13.94 7.68
CA GLY A 65 -10.46 -13.75 8.27
C GLY A 65 -9.92 -15.03 8.92
N GLY A 66 -8.89 -14.89 9.77
CA GLY A 66 -8.33 -16.01 10.53
C GLY A 66 -7.29 -16.85 9.78
N PHE A 67 -6.71 -16.33 8.71
CA PHE A 67 -5.60 -16.93 7.96
C PHE A 67 -4.30 -16.14 8.20
N ASP A 68 -3.16 -16.80 8.03
CA ASP A 68 -1.81 -16.20 8.13
C ASP A 68 -1.11 -16.27 6.76
N ALA A 69 -1.36 -15.26 5.92
CA ALA A 69 -0.80 -15.19 4.58
C ALA A 69 0.75 -15.17 4.56
N GLN A 70 1.39 -14.63 5.58
CA GLN A 70 2.85 -14.68 5.71
C GLN A 70 3.34 -16.12 5.95
N ALA A 71 2.63 -16.88 6.81
CA ALA A 71 2.97 -18.27 7.03
C ALA A 71 2.69 -19.14 5.80
N GLU A 72 1.55 -18.95 5.13
CA GLU A 72 1.21 -19.64 3.87
C GLU A 72 2.31 -19.46 2.82
N PHE A 73 2.81 -18.23 2.66
CA PHE A 73 3.89 -17.93 1.73
C PHE A 73 5.21 -18.56 2.19
N ALA A 74 5.60 -18.40 3.46
CA ALA A 74 6.84 -18.94 3.99
C ALA A 74 6.88 -20.48 3.97
N ASN A 75 5.72 -21.15 4.09
CA ASN A 75 5.58 -22.60 4.00
C ASN A 75 5.56 -23.12 2.54
N GLY A 76 5.56 -22.23 1.54
CA GLY A 76 5.47 -22.61 0.13
C GLY A 76 4.07 -23.00 -0.34
N GLU A 77 3.03 -22.64 0.42
CA GLU A 77 1.63 -22.85 0.05
C GLU A 77 1.15 -21.81 -0.97
N ALA A 78 1.79 -20.65 -1.02
CA ALA A 78 1.58 -19.59 -2.01
C ALA A 78 2.89 -19.19 -2.68
N LEU A 79 2.87 -18.97 -4.01
CA LEU A 79 4.01 -18.49 -4.77
C LEU A 79 4.13 -16.96 -4.75
N PHE A 80 3.02 -16.26 -4.63
CA PHE A 80 2.94 -14.80 -4.59
C PHE A 80 2.37 -14.35 -3.25
N TYR A 81 3.00 -13.32 -2.68
CA TYR A 81 2.58 -12.70 -1.43
C TYR A 81 2.39 -11.20 -1.64
N PRO A 82 1.14 -10.73 -1.78
CA PRO A 82 0.84 -9.31 -1.98
C PRO A 82 1.17 -8.50 -0.73
N GLN A 83 2.37 -7.93 -0.67
CA GLN A 83 2.91 -7.25 0.50
C GLN A 83 3.98 -6.22 0.12
N GLY A 84 4.63 -5.65 1.12
CA GLY A 84 5.69 -4.67 0.96
C GLY A 84 7.01 -5.07 1.59
N ASN A 85 8.02 -4.25 1.37
CA ASN A 85 9.39 -4.48 1.83
C ASN A 85 9.54 -4.58 3.36
N TRP A 86 8.59 -4.09 4.13
CA TRP A 86 8.55 -4.22 5.59
C TRP A 86 8.38 -5.66 6.09
N GLU A 87 7.97 -6.58 5.23
CA GLU A 87 7.79 -8.00 5.57
C GLU A 87 9.11 -8.77 5.69
N TRP A 88 10.24 -8.20 5.23
CA TRP A 88 11.52 -8.90 5.21
C TRP A 88 11.87 -9.53 6.54
N SER A 89 11.81 -8.79 7.65
CA SER A 89 12.18 -9.32 8.97
C SER A 89 11.28 -10.48 9.42
N GLY A 90 9.99 -10.43 9.08
CA GLY A 90 9.05 -11.52 9.37
C GLY A 90 9.32 -12.76 8.54
N LEU A 91 9.64 -12.61 7.26
CA LEU A 91 9.97 -13.70 6.34
C LEU A 91 11.32 -14.33 6.71
N GLU A 92 12.35 -13.52 7.00
CA GLU A 92 13.65 -13.96 7.49
C GLU A 92 13.50 -14.74 8.79
N GLY A 93 12.67 -14.25 9.74
CA GLY A 93 12.34 -14.92 10.99
C GLY A 93 11.65 -16.29 10.81
N LYS A 94 11.00 -16.52 9.69
CA LYS A 94 10.42 -17.82 9.26
C LYS A 94 11.40 -18.68 8.46
N GLY A 95 12.66 -18.24 8.32
CA GLY A 95 13.74 -19.00 7.67
C GLY A 95 13.85 -18.83 6.16
N MET A 96 13.11 -17.89 5.58
CA MET A 96 13.26 -17.55 4.15
C MET A 96 14.58 -16.82 3.91
N LYS A 97 15.17 -17.01 2.73
CA LYS A 97 16.44 -16.41 2.36
C LYS A 97 16.24 -15.36 1.27
N ALA A 98 17.08 -14.33 1.31
CA ALA A 98 17.05 -13.24 0.33
C ALA A 98 17.19 -13.72 -1.12
N GLU A 99 18.02 -14.74 -1.34
CA GLU A 99 18.28 -15.33 -2.66
C GLU A 99 17.08 -16.09 -3.25
N ASP A 100 16.11 -16.48 -2.41
CA ASP A 100 14.91 -17.21 -2.84
C ASP A 100 13.72 -16.26 -3.13
N LEU A 101 13.90 -14.95 -2.89
CA LEU A 101 12.83 -13.96 -2.96
C LEU A 101 13.10 -12.88 -4.01
N THR A 102 12.03 -12.39 -4.60
CA THR A 102 12.05 -11.18 -5.44
C THR A 102 10.77 -10.37 -5.22
N MET A 103 10.72 -9.17 -5.79
CA MET A 103 9.50 -8.36 -5.84
C MET A 103 9.14 -8.10 -7.30
N ILE A 104 7.85 -8.13 -7.58
CA ILE A 104 7.29 -7.75 -8.86
C ILE A 104 6.19 -6.70 -8.67
N PRO A 105 6.00 -5.76 -9.60
CA PRO A 105 4.89 -4.83 -9.56
C PRO A 105 3.54 -5.54 -9.67
N TYR A 106 2.48 -4.89 -9.21
CA TYR A 106 1.13 -5.26 -9.59
C TYR A 106 0.87 -4.85 -11.04
N TYR A 107 0.22 -5.73 -11.80
CA TYR A 107 -0.28 -5.46 -13.13
C TYR A 107 -1.80 -5.71 -13.18
N CYS A 108 -2.54 -4.81 -13.79
CA CYS A 108 -4.01 -4.88 -13.85
C CYS A 108 -4.59 -4.82 -15.27
N GLY A 109 -3.74 -4.88 -16.31
CA GLY A 109 -4.14 -4.93 -17.71
C GLY A 109 -4.31 -3.54 -18.36
N VAL A 110 -3.68 -2.50 -17.80
CA VAL A 110 -3.66 -1.17 -18.42
C VAL A 110 -2.54 -1.10 -19.45
N ALA A 111 -2.81 -0.50 -20.61
CA ALA A 111 -1.81 -0.37 -21.66
C ALA A 111 -0.59 0.46 -21.19
N GLY A 112 0.60 -0.07 -21.38
CA GLY A 112 1.86 0.58 -20.95
C GLY A 112 2.30 0.24 -19.53
N GLU A 113 1.53 -0.56 -18.79
CA GLU A 113 1.89 -0.96 -17.43
C GLU A 113 3.13 -1.86 -17.34
N GLU A 114 3.59 -2.44 -18.46
CA GLU A 114 4.84 -3.21 -18.51
C GLU A 114 6.08 -2.38 -18.14
N LYS A 115 5.94 -1.05 -18.12
CA LYS A 115 6.96 -0.10 -17.66
C LYS A 115 6.72 0.39 -16.23
N ALA A 116 5.67 -0.07 -15.58
CA ALA A 116 5.44 0.25 -14.18
C ALA A 116 6.50 -0.38 -13.30
N GLY A 117 6.95 0.35 -12.31
CA GLY A 117 7.76 -0.13 -11.21
C GLY A 117 6.91 -0.48 -10.00
N LEU A 118 7.56 -0.65 -8.87
CA LEU A 118 6.89 -0.95 -7.61
C LEU A 118 6.07 0.26 -7.13
N ASN A 119 4.99 -0.03 -6.39
CA ASN A 119 4.30 0.99 -5.62
C ASN A 119 5.25 1.54 -4.57
N CYS A 120 5.58 2.81 -4.65
CA CYS A 120 6.60 3.45 -3.83
C CYS A 120 6.24 4.90 -3.54
N GLY A 121 6.49 5.34 -2.32
CA GLY A 121 6.28 6.73 -1.95
C GLY A 121 6.61 6.97 -0.48
N THR A 122 6.50 8.24 -0.05
CA THR A 122 6.65 8.64 1.34
C THR A 122 5.31 8.49 2.05
N GLU A 123 5.22 7.54 2.96
CA GLU A 123 4.01 7.29 3.77
C GLU A 123 4.17 7.82 5.20
N ASN A 124 5.39 7.82 5.72
CA ASN A 124 5.69 8.20 7.08
C ASN A 124 6.44 9.53 7.12
N TYR A 125 6.05 10.38 8.04
CA TYR A 125 6.68 11.67 8.29
C TYR A 125 6.65 12.00 9.77
N TRP A 126 7.54 12.88 10.21
CA TRP A 126 7.51 13.45 11.52
C TRP A 126 6.85 14.82 11.48
N ALA A 127 5.97 15.07 12.42
CA ALA A 127 5.36 16.37 12.62
C ALA A 127 5.83 16.94 13.97
N VAL A 128 6.20 18.19 13.98
CA VAL A 128 6.48 18.93 15.22
C VAL A 128 5.18 19.55 15.70
N ASN A 129 4.79 19.32 16.95
CA ASN A 129 3.61 19.95 17.51
C ASN A 129 3.84 21.47 17.67
N GLY A 130 3.16 22.27 16.85
CA GLY A 130 3.28 23.74 16.86
C GLY A 130 2.68 24.42 18.10
N GLU A 131 1.87 23.70 18.90
CA GLU A 131 1.27 24.19 20.14
C GLU A 131 2.14 23.88 21.38
N ALA A 132 3.27 23.17 21.20
CA ALA A 132 4.20 22.90 22.30
C ALA A 132 5.01 24.15 22.69
N SER A 133 5.69 24.10 23.84
CA SER A 133 6.58 25.18 24.23
C SER A 133 7.74 25.38 23.24
N GLU A 134 8.28 26.58 23.14
CA GLU A 134 9.45 26.85 22.29
C GLU A 134 10.64 25.94 22.62
N GLU A 135 10.82 25.60 23.90
CA GLU A 135 11.87 24.71 24.39
C GLU A 135 11.65 23.28 23.89
N ASP A 136 10.42 22.77 23.98
CA ASP A 136 10.07 21.41 23.50
C ASP A 136 10.18 21.30 21.97
N ILE A 137 9.77 22.35 21.25
CA ILE A 137 9.93 22.42 19.78
C ILE A 137 11.41 22.37 19.41
N ALA A 138 12.25 23.18 20.09
CA ALA A 138 13.67 23.21 19.83
C ALA A 138 14.34 21.87 20.14
N ALA A 139 14.00 21.23 21.26
CA ALA A 139 14.49 19.90 21.64
C ALA A 139 14.06 18.83 20.63
N THR A 140 12.82 18.88 20.17
CA THR A 140 12.30 17.95 19.13
C THR A 140 13.07 18.10 17.82
N ILE A 141 13.30 19.33 17.35
CA ILE A 141 14.07 19.59 16.14
C ILE A 141 15.51 19.11 16.29
N GLU A 142 16.14 19.30 17.46
CA GLU A 142 17.50 18.82 17.71
C GLU A 142 17.58 17.29 17.70
N PHE A 143 16.60 16.62 18.30
CA PHE A 143 16.47 15.17 18.22
C PHE A 143 16.32 14.67 16.76
N MET A 144 15.46 15.31 15.97
CA MET A 144 15.29 14.97 14.56
C MET A 144 16.58 15.14 13.76
N LYS A 145 17.34 16.24 14.01
CA LYS A 145 18.66 16.43 13.40
C LYS A 145 19.63 15.35 13.79
N TRP A 146 19.70 15.01 15.07
CA TRP A 146 20.55 13.93 15.54
C TRP A 146 20.26 12.60 14.84
N VAL A 147 18.98 12.20 14.73
CA VAL A 147 18.58 10.95 14.05
C VAL A 147 19.05 10.91 12.59
N VAL A 148 19.02 12.04 11.87
CA VAL A 148 19.37 12.07 10.44
C VAL A 148 20.86 12.35 10.17
N THR A 149 21.63 12.78 11.17
CA THR A 149 23.04 13.18 10.97
C THR A 149 24.03 12.30 11.72
N ASP A 150 23.65 11.70 12.84
CA ASP A 150 24.51 10.89 13.67
C ASP A 150 24.55 9.43 13.16
N PRO A 151 25.75 8.84 12.94
CA PRO A 151 25.87 7.47 12.41
C PRO A 151 25.28 6.39 13.31
N GLU A 152 25.39 6.54 14.65
CA GLU A 152 24.84 5.57 15.60
C GLU A 152 23.31 5.64 15.61
N ALA A 153 22.76 6.84 15.67
CA ALA A 153 21.31 7.05 15.56
C ALA A 153 20.74 6.51 14.24
N SER A 154 21.45 6.75 13.13
CA SER A 154 21.08 6.22 11.82
C SER A 154 21.09 4.69 11.79
N ALA A 155 22.08 4.05 12.39
CA ALA A 155 22.16 2.59 12.47
C ALA A 155 21.00 2.00 13.30
N ILE A 156 20.66 2.63 14.44
CA ILE A 156 19.51 2.25 15.27
C ILE A 156 18.20 2.40 14.48
N ALA A 157 18.02 3.54 13.80
CA ALA A 157 16.82 3.80 13.00
C ALA A 157 16.65 2.79 11.86
N VAL A 158 17.73 2.48 11.12
CA VAL A 158 17.69 1.47 10.05
C VAL A 158 17.43 0.07 10.63
N GLY A 159 18.03 -0.28 11.75
CA GLY A 159 17.80 -1.56 12.43
C GLY A 159 16.37 -1.74 12.92
N THR A 160 15.70 -0.63 13.28
CA THR A 160 14.33 -0.65 13.80
C THR A 160 13.27 -0.56 12.68
N PHE A 161 13.48 0.34 11.71
CA PHE A 161 12.48 0.65 10.67
C PHE A 161 12.84 0.08 9.29
N GLY A 162 13.99 -0.53 9.15
CA GLY A 162 14.48 -1.20 7.94
C GLY A 162 15.04 -0.26 6.88
N VAL A 163 14.39 0.87 6.62
CA VAL A 163 14.78 1.83 5.56
C VAL A 163 14.61 3.24 6.05
N MET A 164 15.64 4.05 5.84
CA MET A 164 15.58 5.49 6.11
C MET A 164 15.95 6.28 4.84
N PRO A 165 15.11 7.23 4.39
CA PRO A 165 15.28 7.94 3.12
C PRO A 165 16.26 9.12 3.22
N TYR A 166 17.30 9.01 4.03
CA TYR A 166 18.29 10.08 4.22
C TYR A 166 19.58 9.78 3.48
N LYS A 167 20.25 10.81 2.98
CA LYS A 167 21.54 10.67 2.26
C LYS A 167 22.64 9.97 3.06
N ASN A 168 22.63 10.17 4.39
CA ASN A 168 23.61 9.61 5.31
C ASN A 168 23.06 8.41 6.10
N ALA A 169 21.93 7.84 5.67
CA ALA A 169 21.39 6.67 6.32
C ALA A 169 22.37 5.49 6.24
N ALA A 170 22.43 4.71 7.30
CA ALA A 170 23.15 3.44 7.28
C ALA A 170 22.57 2.53 6.19
N ALA A 171 23.37 1.64 5.62
CA ALA A 171 22.91 0.67 4.64
C ALA A 171 21.89 -0.28 5.28
N SER A 172 20.77 -0.50 4.61
CA SER A 172 19.80 -1.50 5.04
C SER A 172 20.20 -2.88 4.54
N SER A 173 19.98 -3.91 5.37
CA SER A 173 20.12 -5.31 4.99
C SER A 173 18.88 -5.86 4.26
N ASN A 174 17.84 -5.05 4.10
CA ASN A 174 16.60 -5.46 3.43
C ASN A 174 16.83 -5.68 1.92
N PRO A 175 16.73 -6.92 1.41
CA PRO A 175 17.06 -7.24 0.03
C PRO A 175 16.09 -6.59 -0.98
N PHE A 176 14.87 -6.31 -0.57
CA PHE A 176 13.85 -5.72 -1.43
C PHE A 176 14.16 -4.30 -1.88
N LEU A 177 15.04 -3.59 -1.16
CA LEU A 177 15.50 -2.27 -1.58
C LEU A 177 16.41 -2.32 -2.81
N ALA A 178 17.28 -3.32 -2.89
CA ALA A 178 18.12 -3.51 -4.06
C ALA A 178 17.25 -3.75 -5.31
N ILE A 179 16.21 -4.56 -5.17
CA ILE A 179 15.24 -4.84 -6.24
C ILE A 179 14.49 -3.56 -6.64
N ALA A 180 14.02 -2.76 -5.68
CA ALA A 180 13.35 -1.51 -5.98
C ALA A 180 14.25 -0.51 -6.74
N ASN A 181 15.52 -0.43 -6.34
CA ASN A 181 16.52 0.41 -7.02
C ASN A 181 16.80 -0.09 -8.44
N GLU A 182 16.77 -1.41 -8.67
CA GLU A 182 16.97 -2.01 -9.99
C GLU A 182 15.82 -1.64 -10.94
N TYR A 183 14.56 -1.69 -10.50
CA TYR A 183 13.42 -1.22 -11.30
C TYR A 183 13.61 0.24 -11.73
N ALA A 184 13.97 1.12 -10.79
CA ALA A 184 14.21 2.53 -11.09
C ALA A 184 15.39 2.72 -12.06
N ALA A 185 16.51 2.01 -11.87
CA ALA A 185 17.68 2.07 -12.75
C ALA A 185 17.39 1.58 -14.17
N ASN A 186 16.47 0.63 -14.33
CA ASN A 186 16.01 0.09 -15.61
C ASN A 186 14.94 0.98 -16.29
N GLY A 187 14.62 2.13 -15.70
CA GLY A 187 13.72 3.12 -16.31
C GLY A 187 12.23 2.83 -16.11
N HIS A 188 11.89 1.97 -15.16
CA HIS A 188 10.50 1.81 -14.75
C HIS A 188 10.04 3.03 -13.97
N TYR A 189 8.80 3.48 -14.20
CA TYR A 189 8.24 4.60 -13.45
C TYR A 189 7.69 4.14 -12.10
N ASN A 190 7.82 4.98 -11.07
CA ASN A 190 7.26 4.70 -9.77
C ASN A 190 5.74 4.86 -9.78
N MET A 191 5.05 3.88 -9.19
CA MET A 191 3.62 3.97 -8.88
C MET A 191 3.46 4.71 -7.55
N ALA A 192 3.21 6.03 -7.61
CA ALA A 192 3.02 6.84 -6.41
C ALA A 192 1.77 6.40 -5.62
N TRP A 193 1.81 6.57 -4.29
CA TRP A 193 0.66 6.28 -3.41
C TRP A 193 -0.42 7.36 -3.51
N VAL A 194 -1.27 7.25 -4.52
CA VAL A 194 -2.41 8.15 -4.73
C VAL A 194 -3.51 7.91 -3.70
N THR A 195 -3.55 6.72 -3.12
CA THR A 195 -4.43 6.39 -1.98
C THR A 195 -4.19 7.25 -0.74
N ASN A 196 -3.07 8.00 -0.66
CA ASN A 196 -2.86 9.01 0.37
C ASN A 196 -3.88 10.16 0.31
N PHE A 197 -4.57 10.34 -0.82
CA PHE A 197 -5.66 11.29 -0.94
C PHE A 197 -7.01 10.77 -0.44
N GLN A 198 -7.13 9.51 -0.01
CA GLN A 198 -8.41 8.94 0.45
C GLN A 198 -9.01 9.79 1.57
N PRO A 199 -10.24 10.33 1.37
CA PRO A 199 -10.88 11.17 2.38
C PRO A 199 -11.44 10.31 3.50
N ASN A 200 -11.37 10.78 4.76
CA ASN A 200 -11.92 10.09 5.93
C ASN A 200 -11.62 8.57 5.93
N VAL A 201 -10.34 8.25 5.83
CA VAL A 201 -9.79 6.96 5.38
C VAL A 201 -10.38 5.74 6.08
N ASP A 202 -10.64 5.79 7.38
CA ASP A 202 -11.17 4.64 8.13
C ASP A 202 -12.61 4.32 7.72
N ALA A 203 -13.48 5.33 7.65
CA ALA A 203 -14.86 5.15 7.24
C ALA A 203 -14.95 4.68 5.78
N TYR A 204 -14.14 5.27 4.91
CA TYR A 204 -14.05 4.91 3.51
C TYR A 204 -13.62 3.45 3.31
N ARG A 205 -12.49 3.06 3.91
CA ARG A 205 -11.94 1.69 3.78
C ARG A 205 -12.85 0.65 4.41
N ASN A 206 -13.48 0.93 5.54
CA ASN A 206 -14.41 0.00 6.19
C ASN A 206 -15.62 -0.31 5.31
N ALA A 207 -16.19 0.67 4.63
CA ALA A 207 -17.27 0.45 3.67
C ALA A 207 -16.82 -0.42 2.48
N ALA A 208 -15.65 -0.14 1.93
CA ALA A 208 -15.06 -0.93 0.85
C ALA A 208 -14.78 -2.38 1.26
N VAL A 209 -14.25 -2.62 2.48
CA VAL A 209 -14.02 -3.97 3.03
C VAL A 209 -15.34 -4.73 3.15
N SER A 210 -16.40 -4.09 3.64
CA SER A 210 -17.71 -4.73 3.75
C SER A 210 -18.20 -5.21 2.38
N ALA A 211 -18.14 -4.34 1.37
CA ALA A 211 -18.55 -4.69 0.01
C ALA A 211 -17.68 -5.80 -0.61
N LEU A 212 -16.36 -5.78 -0.39
CA LEU A 212 -15.46 -6.85 -0.84
C LEU A 212 -15.75 -8.19 -0.14
N ASN A 213 -16.11 -8.18 1.14
CA ASN A 213 -16.50 -9.39 1.85
C ASN A 213 -17.81 -9.98 1.31
N ASP A 214 -18.80 -9.14 1.01
CA ASP A 214 -20.04 -9.59 0.36
C ASP A 214 -19.74 -10.20 -1.02
N TYR A 215 -18.85 -9.57 -1.79
CA TYR A 215 -18.42 -10.08 -3.08
C TYR A 215 -17.60 -11.38 -2.97
N ASN A 216 -16.83 -11.57 -1.92
CA ASN A 216 -16.13 -12.82 -1.68
C ASN A 216 -17.10 -13.96 -1.32
N ALA A 217 -18.13 -13.65 -0.55
CA ALA A 217 -19.15 -14.64 -0.17
C ALA A 217 -20.02 -15.05 -1.36
N ASP A 218 -20.38 -14.10 -2.21
CA ASP A 218 -21.16 -14.31 -3.45
C ASP A 218 -20.60 -13.43 -4.59
N PRO A 219 -19.77 -14.00 -5.49
CA PRO A 219 -19.11 -13.27 -6.57
C PRO A 219 -20.04 -12.94 -7.75
N SER A 220 -21.18 -12.34 -7.46
CA SER A 220 -22.15 -11.88 -8.44
C SER A 220 -21.84 -10.47 -8.96
N ASP A 221 -22.38 -10.13 -10.13
CA ASP A 221 -22.27 -8.77 -10.68
C ASP A 221 -22.99 -7.75 -9.78
N GLU A 222 -24.04 -8.17 -9.07
CA GLU A 222 -24.73 -7.31 -8.10
C GLU A 222 -23.81 -6.92 -6.95
N ASN A 223 -23.09 -7.88 -6.36
CA ASN A 223 -22.16 -7.58 -5.28
C ASN A 223 -20.92 -6.83 -5.79
N TRP A 224 -20.48 -7.10 -7.02
CA TRP A 224 -19.42 -6.28 -7.62
C TRP A 224 -19.86 -4.81 -7.80
N ALA A 225 -21.09 -4.56 -8.21
CA ALA A 225 -21.64 -3.20 -8.30
C ALA A 225 -21.61 -2.47 -6.93
N LYS A 226 -21.84 -3.19 -5.82
CA LYS A 226 -21.67 -2.62 -4.46
C LYS A 226 -20.22 -2.27 -4.16
N VAL A 227 -19.25 -3.08 -4.63
CA VAL A 227 -17.82 -2.76 -4.52
C VAL A 227 -17.51 -1.46 -5.26
N VAL A 228 -17.97 -1.33 -6.52
CA VAL A 228 -17.78 -0.09 -7.30
C VAL A 228 -18.38 1.11 -6.56
N THR A 229 -19.63 0.99 -6.10
CA THR A 229 -20.29 2.04 -5.31
C THR A 229 -19.49 2.41 -4.06
N ALA A 230 -18.97 1.42 -3.31
CA ALA A 230 -18.21 1.68 -2.09
C ALA A 230 -16.89 2.43 -2.37
N PHE A 231 -16.20 2.11 -3.47
CA PHE A 231 -14.96 2.80 -3.83
C PHE A 231 -15.20 4.15 -4.52
N ILE A 232 -16.16 4.26 -5.44
CA ILE A 232 -16.32 5.45 -6.28
C ILE A 232 -17.30 6.44 -5.65
N ASP A 233 -18.55 6.04 -5.42
CA ASP A 233 -19.53 6.93 -4.79
C ASP A 233 -19.17 7.19 -3.32
N GLY A 234 -18.62 6.18 -2.64
CA GLY A 234 -18.12 6.27 -1.28
C GLY A 234 -17.04 7.33 -1.11
N TRP A 235 -16.16 7.50 -2.11
CA TRP A 235 -15.16 8.59 -2.11
C TRP A 235 -15.85 9.96 -2.03
N ALA A 236 -16.80 10.24 -2.92
CA ALA A 236 -17.50 11.52 -2.93
C ALA A 236 -18.26 11.80 -1.63
N VAL A 237 -18.87 10.75 -1.04
CA VAL A 237 -19.54 10.85 0.27
C VAL A 237 -18.54 11.23 1.36
N GLN A 238 -17.40 10.56 1.43
CA GLN A 238 -16.40 10.83 2.48
C GLN A 238 -15.65 12.14 2.23
N TYR A 239 -15.41 12.53 0.98
CA TYR A 239 -14.89 13.85 0.64
C TYR A 239 -15.79 14.96 1.18
N LYS A 240 -17.09 14.85 0.92
CA LYS A 240 -18.06 15.81 1.43
C LYS A 240 -18.12 15.84 2.96
N ALA A 241 -18.04 14.68 3.61
CA ALA A 241 -18.03 14.60 5.07
C ALA A 241 -16.79 15.24 5.71
N ALA A 242 -15.65 15.21 5.01
CA ALA A 242 -14.40 15.78 5.49
C ALA A 242 -14.25 17.28 5.20
N ASN A 243 -14.94 17.82 4.19
CA ASN A 243 -14.77 19.20 3.69
C ASN A 243 -16.05 20.06 3.78
N GLY A 244 -17.15 19.50 4.10
CA GLY A 244 -18.47 20.17 4.21
C GLY A 244 -18.90 20.43 5.59
#